data_45bbdf2344c8e59b74450c0923e0026d
#
_entry.id   45bbdf2344c8e59b74450c0923e0026d
#
_cell.length_a   1.000
_cell.length_b   1.000
_cell.length_c   1.000
_cell.angle_alpha   90.00
_cell.angle_beta   90.00
_cell.angle_gamma   90.00
#
_symmetry.space_group_name_H-M   'P 1'
#
loop_
_entity.id
_entity.type
_entity.pdbx_description
1 polymer ?
#
loop_
_entity_poly.entity_id
_entity_poly.type
_entity_poly.pdbx_seq_one_letter_code
_entity_poly.pdbx_strand_id
1 'polypeptide(L)'
;MKITKEVQAQARRLMQLCLGDDGLLVEERVRLVATRLEQEQPRNYLQLLTAFTNLIRLEQARHTATITSAVPLTPAEQSAIRAKLDARHPGLRYEWHVEPELIAGITVRVGDEVTDASVRSRIERLLS
;
A
#
# COMPACT_ATOMS: atom_id res chain seq x y z
N MET A 1 24.15 1.94 2.15
CA MET A 1 23.96 3.19 2.90
C MET A 1 23.34 2.86 4.25
N LYS A 2 23.98 3.27 5.32
CA LYS A 2 23.52 2.99 6.67
C LYS A 2 22.64 4.12 7.17
N ILE A 3 21.37 3.85 7.45
CA ILE A 3 20.42 4.84 7.94
C ILE A 3 20.43 4.81 9.47
N THR A 4 20.78 5.94 10.08
CA THR A 4 20.86 6.05 11.54
C THR A 4 19.46 6.17 12.16
N LYS A 5 19.36 5.91 13.46
CA LYS A 5 18.10 6.08 14.20
C LYS A 5 17.58 7.50 14.13
N GLU A 6 18.49 8.47 14.17
CA GLU A 6 18.14 9.90 14.08
C GLU A 6 17.52 10.23 12.73
N VAL A 7 18.10 9.73 11.64
CA VAL A 7 17.58 9.93 10.29
C VAL A 7 16.22 9.28 10.15
N GLN A 8 16.04 8.07 10.69
CA GLN A 8 14.73 7.41 10.67
C GLN A 8 13.68 8.18 11.46
N ALA A 9 14.05 8.72 12.62
CA ALA A 9 13.13 9.54 13.42
C ALA A 9 12.72 10.81 12.68
N GLN A 10 13.66 11.46 11.99
CA GLN A 10 13.35 12.63 11.16
C GLN A 10 12.45 12.28 10.00
N ALA A 11 12.69 11.14 9.35
CA ALA A 11 11.87 10.67 8.24
C ALA A 11 10.43 10.39 8.69
N ARG A 12 10.26 9.79 9.88
CA ARG A 12 8.93 9.55 10.44
C ARG A 12 8.18 10.84 10.72
N ARG A 13 8.86 11.85 11.23
CA ARG A 13 8.24 13.17 11.46
C ARG A 13 7.79 13.79 10.16
N LEU A 14 8.61 13.70 9.12
CA LEU A 14 8.24 14.19 7.80
C LEU A 14 7.04 13.45 7.23
N MET A 15 7.01 12.13 7.40
CA MET A 15 5.88 11.33 6.95
C MET A 15 4.59 11.71 7.69
N GLN A 16 4.66 11.95 9.00
CA GLN A 16 3.50 12.38 9.77
C GLN A 16 2.93 13.70 9.28
N LEU A 17 3.79 14.61 8.83
CA LEU A 17 3.34 15.87 8.24
C LEU A 17 2.59 15.65 6.92
N CYS A 18 2.83 14.55 6.26
CA CYS A 18 2.15 14.20 5.01
C CYS A 18 0.80 13.53 5.21
N LEU A 19 0.48 13.12 6.44
CA LEU A 19 -0.78 12.47 6.75
C LEU A 19 -1.89 13.51 6.97
N GLY A 20 -3.08 13.22 6.44
CA GLY A 20 -4.26 14.03 6.69
C GLY A 20 -4.95 13.64 7.99
N ASP A 21 -6.08 14.28 8.27
CA ASP A 21 -6.87 14.03 9.48
C ASP A 21 -7.43 12.60 9.52
N ASP A 22 -7.59 12.00 8.35
CA ASP A 22 -8.06 10.62 8.18
C ASP A 22 -6.94 9.58 8.31
N GLY A 23 -5.71 10.02 8.54
CA GLY A 23 -4.54 9.15 8.63
C GLY A 23 -4.00 8.67 7.28
N LEU A 24 -4.54 9.19 6.17
CA LEU A 24 -4.09 8.85 4.83
C LEU A 24 -3.10 9.88 4.30
N LEU A 25 -2.19 9.43 3.41
CA LEU A 25 -1.22 10.32 2.80
C LEU A 25 -1.88 11.36 1.90
N VAL A 26 -1.47 12.61 2.05
CA VAL A 26 -1.87 13.70 1.17
C VAL A 26 -0.75 13.90 0.16
N GLU A 27 -1.01 13.59 -1.09
CA GLU A 27 -0.01 13.60 -2.16
C GLU A 27 0.70 14.95 -2.31
N GLU A 28 -0.04 16.05 -2.21
CA GLU A 28 0.53 17.38 -2.28
C GLU A 28 1.56 17.64 -1.18
N ARG A 29 1.28 17.16 0.03
CA ARG A 29 2.21 17.31 1.16
C ARG A 29 3.47 16.51 0.94
N VAL A 30 3.35 15.30 0.39
CA VAL A 30 4.50 14.47 0.05
C VAL A 30 5.39 15.19 -0.97
N ARG A 31 4.81 15.79 -2.00
CA ARG A 31 5.54 16.55 -3.00
C ARG A 31 6.23 17.78 -2.41
N LEU A 32 5.53 18.50 -1.52
CA LEU A 32 6.10 19.67 -0.85
C LEU A 32 7.32 19.28 0.00
N VAL A 33 7.21 18.21 0.76
CA VAL A 33 8.32 17.73 1.61
C VAL A 33 9.49 17.30 0.74
N ALA A 34 9.24 16.55 -0.33
CA ALA A 34 10.29 16.09 -1.22
C ALA A 34 10.99 17.27 -1.91
N THR A 35 10.23 18.25 -2.38
CA THR A 35 10.78 19.45 -3.02
C THR A 35 11.62 20.25 -2.03
N ARG A 36 11.15 20.39 -0.80
CA ARG A 36 11.87 21.13 0.22
C ARG A 36 13.19 20.45 0.61
N LEU A 37 13.17 19.14 0.72
CA LEU A 37 14.41 18.37 0.96
C LEU A 37 15.41 18.57 -0.16
N GLU A 38 14.95 18.57 -1.40
CA GLU A 38 15.80 18.79 -2.57
C GLU A 38 16.40 20.19 -2.57
N GLN A 39 15.61 21.20 -2.19
CA GLN A 39 16.08 22.60 -2.15
C GLN A 39 17.07 22.86 -1.02
N GLU A 40 16.79 22.36 0.17
CA GLU A 40 17.59 22.64 1.37
C GLU A 40 18.80 21.73 1.49
N GLN A 41 18.74 20.52 0.96
CA GLN A 41 19.80 19.51 1.02
C GLN A 41 20.48 19.48 2.39
N PRO A 42 19.72 19.11 3.45
CA PRO A 42 20.28 19.08 4.79
C PRO A 42 21.39 18.05 4.91
N ARG A 43 22.12 18.09 6.00
CA ARG A 43 23.10 17.06 6.31
C ARG A 43 22.43 15.71 6.30
N ASN A 44 23.02 14.72 5.63
CA ASN A 44 22.46 13.39 5.43
C ASN A 44 21.22 13.38 4.50
N TYR A 45 21.19 14.31 3.57
CA TYR A 45 20.08 14.45 2.62
C TYR A 45 19.71 13.12 1.92
N LEU A 46 20.72 12.41 1.38
CA LEU A 46 20.46 11.15 0.67
C LEU A 46 19.91 10.07 1.59
N GLN A 47 20.42 9.98 2.81
CA GLN A 47 19.91 9.02 3.80
C GLN A 47 18.49 9.36 4.21
N LEU A 48 18.22 10.64 4.46
CA LEU A 48 16.91 11.12 4.85
C LEU A 48 15.89 10.89 3.72
N LEU A 49 16.26 11.20 2.50
CA LEU A 49 15.41 10.98 1.34
C LEU A 49 15.10 9.49 1.15
N THR A 50 16.09 8.63 1.30
CA THR A 50 15.90 7.17 1.20
C THR A 50 14.96 6.66 2.28
N ALA A 51 15.16 7.07 3.53
CA ALA A 51 14.30 6.66 4.64
C ALA A 51 12.87 7.17 4.46
N PHE A 52 12.71 8.42 4.05
CA PHE A 52 11.41 9.03 3.79
C PHE A 52 10.68 8.29 2.66
N THR A 53 11.37 8.03 1.55
CA THR A 53 10.79 7.32 0.41
C THR A 53 10.33 5.92 0.80
N ASN A 54 11.13 5.21 1.60
CA ASN A 54 10.75 3.87 2.08
C ASN A 54 9.50 3.92 2.96
N LEU A 55 9.41 4.90 3.87
CA LEU A 55 8.22 5.05 4.73
C LEU A 55 6.98 5.38 3.92
N ILE A 56 7.09 6.28 2.94
CA ILE A 56 5.96 6.62 2.07
C ILE A 56 5.51 5.39 1.27
N ARG A 57 6.45 4.63 0.75
CA ARG A 57 6.14 3.40 0.00
C ARG A 57 5.42 2.37 0.85
N LEU A 58 5.86 2.18 2.09
CA LEU A 58 5.21 1.26 3.03
C LEU A 58 3.80 1.74 3.39
N GLU A 59 3.64 3.04 3.60
CA GLU A 59 2.33 3.60 3.92
C GLU A 59 1.36 3.47 2.75
N GLN A 60 1.83 3.71 1.52
CA GLN A 60 1.01 3.49 0.33
C GLN A 60 0.60 2.03 0.18
N ALA A 61 1.54 1.10 0.45
CA ALA A 61 1.25 -0.33 0.37
C ALA A 61 0.19 -0.75 1.39
N ARG A 62 0.21 -0.18 2.59
CA ARG A 62 -0.80 -0.47 3.62
C ARG A 62 -2.20 -0.08 3.19
N HIS A 63 -2.33 0.92 2.32
CA HIS A 63 -3.61 1.44 1.85
C HIS A 63 -3.89 1.09 0.39
N THR A 64 -3.18 0.12 -0.15
CA THR A 64 -3.38 -0.35 -1.51
C THR A 64 -3.76 -1.82 -1.49
N ALA A 65 -4.89 -2.14 -2.11
CA ALA A 65 -5.33 -3.52 -2.31
C ALA A 65 -4.98 -3.93 -3.73
N THR A 66 -4.15 -4.95 -3.86
CA THR A 66 -3.78 -5.53 -5.15
C THR A 66 -4.57 -6.82 -5.33
N ILE A 67 -5.46 -6.84 -6.31
CA ILE A 67 -6.32 -7.99 -6.59
C ILE A 67 -5.86 -8.64 -7.88
N THR A 68 -5.42 -9.89 -7.78
CA THR A 68 -4.97 -10.66 -8.93
C THR A 68 -5.96 -11.78 -9.18
N SER A 69 -6.39 -11.93 -10.42
CA SER A 69 -7.34 -12.97 -10.82
C SER A 69 -6.85 -13.72 -12.04
N ALA A 70 -7.33 -14.96 -12.21
CA ALA A 70 -6.98 -15.78 -13.38
C ALA A 70 -7.63 -15.27 -14.66
N VAL A 71 -8.80 -14.64 -14.54
CA VAL A 71 -9.55 -14.06 -15.66
C VAL A 71 -9.97 -12.65 -15.30
N PRO A 72 -10.25 -11.79 -16.30
CA PRO A 72 -10.72 -10.44 -16.01
C PRO A 72 -12.03 -10.49 -15.21
N LEU A 73 -12.10 -9.64 -14.16
CA LEU A 73 -13.27 -9.55 -13.31
C LEU A 73 -14.31 -8.62 -13.94
N THR A 74 -15.59 -8.99 -13.80
CA THR A 74 -16.69 -8.13 -14.22
C THR A 74 -16.80 -6.93 -13.27
N PRO A 75 -17.42 -5.80 -13.70
CA PRO A 75 -17.65 -4.68 -12.80
C PRO A 75 -18.44 -5.05 -11.55
N ALA A 76 -19.38 -5.98 -11.65
CA ALA A 76 -20.14 -6.46 -10.49
C ALA A 76 -19.25 -7.19 -9.48
N GLU A 77 -18.36 -8.05 -9.96
CA GLU A 77 -17.40 -8.76 -9.12
C GLU A 77 -16.41 -7.78 -8.44
N GLN A 78 -15.92 -6.81 -9.18
CA GLN A 78 -15.04 -5.76 -8.63
C GLN A 78 -15.75 -4.97 -7.53
N SER A 79 -17.01 -4.60 -7.75
CA SER A 79 -17.80 -3.87 -6.74
C SER A 79 -18.00 -4.69 -5.48
N ALA A 80 -18.27 -5.98 -5.62
CA ALA A 80 -18.44 -6.87 -4.47
C ALA A 80 -17.15 -6.98 -3.64
N ILE A 81 -16.01 -7.10 -4.31
CA ILE A 81 -14.70 -7.17 -3.64
C ILE A 81 -14.39 -5.85 -2.93
N ARG A 82 -14.63 -4.71 -3.59
CA ARG A 82 -14.45 -3.39 -3.00
C ARG A 82 -15.28 -3.22 -1.74
N ALA A 83 -16.55 -3.62 -1.78
CA ALA A 83 -17.44 -3.49 -0.64
C ALA A 83 -16.92 -4.26 0.57
N LYS A 84 -16.43 -5.48 0.37
CA LYS A 84 -15.86 -6.29 1.45
C LYS A 84 -14.59 -5.69 2.02
N LEU A 85 -13.71 -5.20 1.15
CA LEU A 85 -12.44 -4.61 1.58
C LEU A 85 -12.63 -3.25 2.25
N ASP A 86 -13.53 -2.42 1.74
CA ASP A 86 -13.83 -1.12 2.33
C ASP A 86 -14.39 -1.27 3.76
N ALA A 87 -15.14 -2.33 4.02
CA ALA A 87 -15.66 -2.60 5.35
C ALA A 87 -14.54 -2.86 6.38
N ARG A 88 -13.43 -3.46 5.94
CA ARG A 88 -12.29 -3.76 6.80
C ARG A 88 -11.24 -2.65 6.80
N HIS A 89 -11.00 -2.06 5.64
CA HIS A 89 -9.93 -1.08 5.41
C HIS A 89 -10.46 0.10 4.62
N PRO A 90 -11.04 1.11 5.28
CA PRO A 90 -11.54 2.30 4.57
C PRO A 90 -10.41 3.06 3.87
N GLY A 91 -10.70 3.61 2.72
CA GLY A 91 -9.75 4.46 2.00
C GLY A 91 -8.70 3.74 1.18
N LEU A 92 -8.93 2.48 0.83
CA LEU A 92 -8.01 1.72 0.00
C LEU A 92 -7.99 2.21 -1.45
N ARG A 93 -6.81 2.15 -2.05
CA ARG A 93 -6.64 2.20 -3.51
C ARG A 93 -6.72 0.77 -4.02
N TYR A 94 -7.25 0.59 -5.21
CA TYR A 94 -7.43 -0.74 -5.81
C TYR A 94 -6.63 -0.87 -7.08
N GLU A 95 -5.84 -1.94 -7.17
CA GLU A 95 -5.12 -2.31 -8.38
C GLU A 95 -5.59 -3.69 -8.81
N TRP A 96 -5.99 -3.81 -10.07
CA TRP A 96 -6.54 -5.03 -10.65
C TRP A 96 -5.58 -5.63 -11.65
N HIS A 97 -5.18 -6.87 -11.42
CA HIS A 97 -4.26 -7.57 -12.30
C HIS A 97 -4.88 -8.89 -12.75
N VAL A 98 -4.54 -9.31 -13.95
CA VAL A 98 -4.96 -10.59 -14.50
C VAL A 98 -3.71 -11.44 -14.73
N GLU A 99 -3.69 -12.62 -14.11
CA GLU A 99 -2.58 -13.54 -14.23
C GLU A 99 -3.15 -14.92 -14.62
N PRO A 100 -3.09 -15.29 -15.93
CA PRO A 100 -3.66 -16.53 -16.41
C PRO A 100 -3.08 -17.80 -15.78
N GLU A 101 -1.89 -17.70 -15.21
CA GLU A 101 -1.22 -18.85 -14.56
C GLU A 101 -1.87 -19.25 -13.23
N LEU A 102 -2.70 -18.39 -12.65
CA LEU A 102 -3.42 -18.75 -11.43
C LEU A 102 -4.43 -19.84 -11.73
N ILE A 103 -4.45 -20.85 -10.87
CA ILE A 103 -5.42 -21.94 -10.98
C ILE A 103 -6.74 -21.47 -10.37
N ALA A 104 -7.58 -20.87 -11.18
CA ALA A 104 -8.93 -20.41 -10.84
C ALA A 104 -9.04 -19.80 -9.43
N GLY A 105 -9.13 -18.48 -9.34
CA GLY A 105 -9.30 -17.83 -8.06
C GLY A 105 -8.85 -16.39 -8.06
N ILE A 106 -8.86 -15.82 -6.87
CA ILE A 106 -8.54 -14.41 -6.66
C ILE A 106 -7.58 -14.34 -5.48
N THR A 107 -6.47 -13.62 -5.67
CA THR A 107 -5.54 -13.30 -4.61
C THR A 107 -5.65 -11.83 -4.27
N VAL A 108 -5.85 -11.50 -3.01
CA VAL A 108 -5.95 -10.12 -2.52
C VAL A 108 -4.80 -9.84 -1.58
N ARG A 109 -4.06 -8.78 -1.87
CA ARG A 109 -2.96 -8.33 -1.02
C ARG A 109 -3.22 -6.92 -0.54
N VAL A 110 -3.21 -6.72 0.77
CA VAL A 110 -3.32 -5.41 1.41
C VAL A 110 -2.12 -5.25 2.33
N GLY A 111 -1.17 -4.39 1.95
CA GLY A 111 0.08 -4.28 2.68
C GLY A 111 0.85 -5.59 2.67
N ASP A 112 1.13 -6.12 3.86
CA ASP A 112 1.80 -7.41 4.03
C ASP A 112 0.83 -8.58 4.14
N GLU A 113 -0.46 -8.30 4.25
CA GLU A 113 -1.49 -9.32 4.40
C GLU A 113 -1.93 -9.84 3.04
N VAL A 114 -1.80 -11.13 2.82
CA VAL A 114 -2.22 -11.77 1.58
C VAL A 114 -3.34 -12.75 1.89
N THR A 115 -4.48 -12.56 1.23
CA THR A 115 -5.63 -13.46 1.33
C THR A 115 -5.80 -14.16 -0.02
N ASP A 116 -5.69 -15.48 0.00
CA ASP A 116 -5.91 -16.29 -1.20
C ASP A 116 -7.33 -16.83 -1.21
N ALA A 117 -8.12 -16.37 -2.18
CA ALA A 117 -9.49 -16.83 -2.38
C ALA A 117 -9.57 -17.81 -3.56
N SER A 118 -8.51 -18.59 -3.78
CA SER A 118 -8.51 -19.65 -4.79
C SER A 118 -9.50 -20.74 -4.46
N VAL A 119 -9.76 -21.61 -5.44
CA VAL A 119 -10.64 -22.79 -5.24
C VAL A 119 -10.14 -23.62 -4.07
N ARG A 120 -8.84 -23.77 -3.93
CA ARG A 120 -8.23 -24.49 -2.82
C ARG A 120 -8.57 -23.86 -1.47
N SER A 121 -8.42 -22.53 -1.36
CA SER A 121 -8.77 -21.82 -0.13
C SER A 121 -10.25 -21.90 0.20
N ARG A 122 -11.11 -21.91 -0.80
CA ARG A 122 -12.55 -22.09 -0.61
C ARG A 122 -12.85 -23.46 -0.02
N ILE A 123 -12.21 -24.49 -0.54
CA ILE A 123 -12.37 -25.86 -0.03
C ILE A 123 -11.90 -25.92 1.43
N GLU A 124 -10.75 -25.36 1.73
CA GLU A 124 -10.21 -25.34 3.08
C GLU A 124 -11.15 -24.61 4.05
N ARG A 125 -11.74 -23.49 3.64
CA ARG A 125 -12.71 -22.76 4.46
C ARG A 125 -13.97 -23.53 4.72
N LEU A 126 -14.45 -24.27 3.73
CA LEU A 126 -15.63 -25.10 3.89
C LEU A 126 -15.39 -26.29 4.81
N LEU A 127 -14.15 -26.77 4.87
CA LEU A 127 -13.77 -27.89 5.73
C LEU A 127 -13.41 -27.48 7.16
N SER A 128 -13.19 -26.17 7.38
CA SER A 128 -12.82 -25.67 8.71
C SER A 128 -14.08 -25.26 9.55
#